data_ef65be1c71f76ca4013afa6ee780438d
#
_entry.id   ef65be1c71f76ca4013afa6ee780438d
#
_cell.length_a   1.000
_cell.length_b   1.000
_cell.length_c   1.000
_cell.angle_alpha   90.00
_cell.angle_beta   90.00
_cell.angle_gamma   90.00
#
_symmetry.space_group_name_H-M   'P 1'
#
loop_
_entity.id
_entity.type
_entity.pdbx_description
1 polymer ?
#
loop_
_entity_poly.entity_id
_entity_poly.type
_entity_poly.pdbx_seq_one_letter_code
_entity_poly.pdbx_strand_id
1 'polypeptide(L)'
;MNKLKLATGAVMTAMVVVTAAAAIQKNVVDEVAWIVGDEAIFKSDVEEQYSQLRSEGVNLGGDPYCVIPERMAVDKLFLHQAKIDTVEAPENQVASQVDKRIDYFVANLGSREKVEEYFHKSMPALRTQLMDMMRNNYIIEQVQNSLTKNVKGTPNEVKKYYASLPEDSIPYVPMQVEAQIITINPEIPQQEIDDIKARLREYSDRINKGEAEFSTLAIAYSEDGSAMQGGELGYHGRADFVPEFSAVAFNLNDPKKVSRIVETEYGYHIIQLIDKRGDQVNVRHILLTPKVAAKDLNTAVVRLDSLRKEIVGGVFSFEEAARYVSQDKDTKNNKGIMINPKTGSNRFEMQDLPAEAAEKLELMQPGDISEAFIMKDPRKNRDVVSIVRLTKRIPGHKATLADDFNMIKNMYEGYEKQRILKEWIEKKIKNTYTKITDGWEGCEFQYEGWIK
;
A
#
# COMPACT_ATOMS: atom_id res chain seq x y z
N MET A 1 -64.64 -70.99 27.75
CA MET A 1 -64.72 -71.41 29.19
C MET A 1 -63.53 -70.82 29.95
N ASN A 2 -63.90 -70.20 31.04
CA ASN A 2 -63.09 -69.76 32.18
C ASN A 2 -62.28 -68.42 32.08
N LYS A 3 -62.91 -67.43 32.59
CA LYS A 3 -62.92 -66.75 33.95
C LYS A 3 -61.69 -65.90 34.17
N LEU A 4 -61.93 -64.69 33.98
CA LEU A 4 -61.77 -63.41 34.73
C LEU A 4 -61.34 -63.57 36.22
N LYS A 5 -60.22 -62.92 36.58
CA LYS A 5 -60.06 -62.37 37.96
C LYS A 5 -59.40 -61.00 37.86
N LEU A 6 -60.18 -60.05 38.33
CA LEU A 6 -59.71 -58.72 38.65
C LEU A 6 -58.77 -58.80 39.89
N ALA A 7 -57.67 -58.03 39.84
CA ALA A 7 -56.93 -57.63 41.03
C ALA A 7 -56.67 -56.12 40.95
N THR A 8 -57.37 -55.42 41.81
CA THR A 8 -57.21 -54.01 42.11
C THR A 8 -55.89 -53.77 42.86
N GLY A 9 -54.98 -53.08 42.22
CA GLY A 9 -53.74 -52.60 42.84
C GLY A 9 -53.71 -51.05 42.84
N ALA A 10 -53.78 -50.47 44.04
CA ALA A 10 -53.70 -49.02 44.26
C ALA A 10 -52.32 -48.52 43.83
N VAL A 11 -52.29 -47.58 42.86
CA VAL A 11 -51.08 -46.85 42.51
C VAL A 11 -51.02 -45.60 43.34
N MET A 12 -50.11 -45.59 44.33
CA MET A 12 -49.72 -44.40 45.06
C MET A 12 -48.87 -43.51 44.11
N THR A 13 -49.43 -42.39 43.69
CA THR A 13 -48.73 -41.39 42.89
C THR A 13 -47.85 -40.54 43.83
N ALA A 14 -46.55 -40.82 43.87
CA ALA A 14 -45.59 -39.97 44.52
C ALA A 14 -45.35 -38.73 43.61
N MET A 15 -45.85 -37.59 44.07
CA MET A 15 -45.64 -36.26 43.46
C MET A 15 -44.22 -35.79 43.81
N VAL A 16 -43.25 -36.00 42.89
CA VAL A 16 -41.90 -35.42 43.00
C VAL A 16 -42.02 -33.96 42.60
N VAL A 17 -41.97 -33.06 43.58
CA VAL A 17 -41.83 -31.63 43.37
C VAL A 17 -40.36 -31.39 42.98
N VAL A 18 -40.13 -31.29 41.65
CA VAL A 18 -38.83 -30.78 41.14
C VAL A 18 -38.84 -29.28 41.31
N THR A 19 -38.20 -28.78 42.38
CA THR A 19 -37.85 -27.39 42.48
C THR A 19 -36.77 -27.08 41.44
N ALA A 20 -37.20 -26.60 40.26
CA ALA A 20 -36.29 -25.95 39.33
C ALA A 20 -35.74 -24.69 39.97
N ALA A 21 -34.53 -24.80 40.50
CA ALA A 21 -33.74 -23.60 40.80
C ALA A 21 -33.49 -22.90 39.45
N ALA A 22 -34.29 -21.87 39.12
CA ALA A 22 -33.99 -20.96 38.04
C ALA A 22 -32.64 -20.30 38.39
N ALA A 23 -31.58 -20.79 37.77
CA ALA A 23 -30.34 -20.04 37.72
C ALA A 23 -30.68 -18.68 37.07
N ILE A 24 -30.61 -17.62 37.86
CA ILE A 24 -30.69 -16.26 37.35
C ILE A 24 -29.48 -16.15 36.43
N GLN A 25 -29.67 -16.35 35.11
CA GLN A 25 -28.73 -15.94 34.13
C GLN A 25 -28.60 -14.43 34.27
N LYS A 26 -27.52 -13.99 34.96
CA LYS A 26 -27.08 -12.61 34.85
C LYS A 26 -26.95 -12.34 33.37
N ASN A 27 -27.82 -11.52 32.81
CA ASN A 27 -27.61 -10.93 31.48
C ASN A 27 -26.39 -10.00 31.61
N VAL A 28 -25.20 -10.58 31.55
CA VAL A 28 -23.97 -9.82 31.38
C VAL A 28 -24.00 -9.42 29.91
N VAL A 29 -24.23 -8.13 29.67
CA VAL A 29 -24.29 -7.57 28.30
C VAL A 29 -22.93 -7.69 27.65
N ASP A 30 -21.84 -7.49 28.38
CA ASP A 30 -20.45 -7.75 27.99
C ASP A 30 -19.56 -7.81 29.25
N GLU A 31 -18.40 -8.43 29.16
CA GLU A 31 -17.43 -8.54 30.24
C GLU A 31 -16.32 -7.51 30.04
N VAL A 32 -16.06 -6.69 31.08
CA VAL A 32 -14.92 -5.77 31.07
C VAL A 32 -13.64 -6.57 31.29
N ALA A 33 -12.75 -6.59 30.35
CA ALA A 33 -11.44 -7.22 30.47
C ALA A 33 -10.42 -6.29 31.14
N TRP A 34 -10.31 -5.04 30.66
CA TRP A 34 -9.38 -4.04 31.19
C TRP A 34 -10.05 -2.68 31.31
N ILE A 35 -9.51 -1.82 32.20
CA ILE A 35 -9.82 -0.40 32.27
C ILE A 35 -8.51 0.38 32.17
N VAL A 36 -8.46 1.38 31.30
CA VAL A 36 -7.32 2.27 31.10
C VAL A 36 -7.81 3.72 31.14
N GLY A 37 -7.50 4.44 32.22
CA GLY A 37 -8.06 5.75 32.45
C GLY A 37 -9.58 5.68 32.68
N ASP A 38 -10.33 6.33 31.80
CA ASP A 38 -11.78 6.38 31.76
C ASP A 38 -12.41 5.45 30.70
N GLU A 39 -11.59 4.66 30.00
CA GLU A 39 -12.03 3.78 28.92
C GLU A 39 -11.92 2.31 29.31
N ALA A 40 -12.98 1.55 29.02
CA ALA A 40 -13.00 0.09 29.19
C ALA A 40 -12.60 -0.61 27.87
N ILE A 41 -12.02 -1.79 28.01
CA ILE A 41 -11.81 -2.77 26.94
C ILE A 41 -12.69 -3.95 27.31
N PHE A 42 -13.58 -4.30 26.39
CA PHE A 42 -14.52 -5.39 26.59
C PHE A 42 -13.99 -6.69 25.99
N LYS A 43 -14.48 -7.80 26.53
CA LYS A 43 -14.15 -9.12 25.99
C LYS A 43 -14.58 -9.26 24.52
N SER A 44 -15.73 -8.72 24.15
CA SER A 44 -16.21 -8.70 22.78
C SER A 44 -15.24 -7.98 21.85
N ASP A 45 -14.61 -6.88 22.28
CA ASP A 45 -13.61 -6.16 21.50
C ASP A 45 -12.38 -7.05 21.25
N VAL A 46 -11.95 -7.78 22.27
CA VAL A 46 -10.80 -8.71 22.17
C VAL A 46 -11.11 -9.86 21.21
N GLU A 47 -12.31 -10.44 21.30
CA GLU A 47 -12.77 -11.54 20.43
C GLU A 47 -12.89 -11.08 18.97
N GLU A 48 -13.43 -9.88 18.72
CA GLU A 48 -13.53 -9.31 17.36
C GLU A 48 -12.14 -9.11 16.76
N GLN A 49 -11.22 -8.51 17.53
CA GLN A 49 -9.83 -8.30 17.11
C GLN A 49 -9.11 -9.64 16.84
N TYR A 50 -9.31 -10.64 17.71
CA TYR A 50 -8.73 -11.96 17.55
C TYR A 50 -9.25 -12.65 16.27
N SER A 51 -10.55 -12.60 16.03
CA SER A 51 -11.17 -13.17 14.85
C SER A 51 -10.60 -12.55 13.58
N GLN A 52 -10.42 -11.22 13.56
CA GLN A 52 -9.83 -10.51 12.43
C GLN A 52 -8.39 -10.94 12.19
N LEU A 53 -7.52 -10.88 13.20
CA LEU A 53 -6.10 -11.23 13.07
C LEU A 53 -5.90 -12.69 12.64
N ARG A 54 -6.77 -13.58 13.14
CA ARG A 54 -6.78 -15.00 12.73
C ARG A 54 -7.15 -15.15 11.26
N SER A 55 -8.14 -14.41 10.76
CA SER A 55 -8.54 -14.44 9.34
C SER A 55 -7.45 -13.92 8.41
N GLU A 56 -6.64 -12.98 8.90
CA GLU A 56 -5.48 -12.42 8.20
C GLU A 56 -4.22 -13.31 8.31
N GLY A 57 -4.28 -14.40 9.08
CA GLY A 57 -3.15 -15.33 9.28
C GLY A 57 -1.98 -14.73 10.09
N VAL A 58 -2.25 -13.70 10.91
CA VAL A 58 -1.24 -13.01 11.71
C VAL A 58 -0.82 -13.89 12.89
N ASN A 59 0.49 -14.18 13.00
CA ASN A 59 1.05 -14.85 14.18
C ASN A 59 1.32 -13.81 15.28
N LEU A 60 0.64 -13.94 16.41
CA LEU A 60 0.73 -13.02 17.54
C LEU A 60 1.96 -13.26 18.44
N GLY A 61 2.65 -14.40 18.28
CA GLY A 61 3.83 -14.73 19.09
C GLY A 61 3.55 -15.03 20.55
N GLY A 62 2.28 -15.08 20.98
CA GLY A 62 1.86 -15.34 22.36
C GLY A 62 0.38 -15.67 22.45
N ASP A 63 -0.14 -15.80 23.68
CA ASP A 63 -1.57 -16.02 23.93
C ASP A 63 -2.36 -14.80 23.44
N PRO A 64 -3.33 -14.97 22.49
CA PRO A 64 -4.16 -13.89 21.98
C PRO A 64 -4.88 -13.09 23.08
N TYR A 65 -5.32 -13.77 24.13
CA TYR A 65 -6.01 -13.14 25.25
C TYR A 65 -5.09 -12.35 26.20
N CYS A 66 -3.79 -12.45 26.00
CA CYS A 66 -2.79 -11.62 26.67
C CYS A 66 -2.31 -10.48 25.76
N VAL A 67 -1.92 -10.82 24.51
CA VAL A 67 -1.31 -9.87 23.58
C VAL A 67 -2.31 -8.82 23.09
N ILE A 68 -3.54 -9.23 22.74
CA ILE A 68 -4.53 -8.32 22.17
C ILE A 68 -4.99 -7.26 23.18
N PRO A 69 -5.45 -7.61 24.41
CA PRO A 69 -5.89 -6.59 25.35
C PRO A 69 -4.75 -5.66 25.79
N GLU A 70 -3.51 -6.16 25.93
CA GLU A 70 -2.36 -5.28 26.20
C GLU A 70 -2.14 -4.26 25.09
N ARG A 71 -2.18 -4.70 23.82
CA ARG A 71 -2.06 -3.80 22.65
C ARG A 71 -3.18 -2.76 22.64
N MET A 72 -4.42 -3.18 22.88
CA MET A 72 -5.55 -2.26 22.95
C MET A 72 -5.39 -1.25 24.11
N ALA A 73 -4.86 -1.71 25.25
CA ALA A 73 -4.60 -0.84 26.39
C ALA A 73 -3.51 0.20 26.07
N VAL A 74 -2.46 -0.18 25.37
CA VAL A 74 -1.43 0.76 24.88
C VAL A 74 -2.02 1.79 23.91
N ASP A 75 -2.89 1.36 23.00
CA ASP A 75 -3.59 2.27 22.08
C ASP A 75 -4.43 3.30 22.84
N LYS A 76 -5.13 2.88 23.91
CA LYS A 76 -5.88 3.79 24.81
C LYS A 76 -4.97 4.81 25.50
N LEU A 77 -3.75 4.44 25.90
CA LEU A 77 -2.78 5.40 26.46
C LEU A 77 -2.39 6.49 25.42
N PHE A 78 -2.17 6.11 24.16
CA PHE A 78 -1.86 7.08 23.10
C PHE A 78 -3.07 7.99 22.80
N LEU A 79 -4.28 7.43 22.70
CA LEU A 79 -5.50 8.21 22.49
C LEU A 79 -5.78 9.17 23.66
N HIS A 80 -5.54 8.74 24.90
CA HIS A 80 -5.63 9.62 26.05
C HIS A 80 -4.61 10.78 25.98
N GLN A 81 -3.37 10.50 25.57
CA GLN A 81 -2.37 11.55 25.35
C GLN A 81 -2.79 12.50 24.24
N ALA A 82 -3.34 11.99 23.17
CA ALA A 82 -3.82 12.80 22.05
C ALA A 82 -4.89 13.81 22.47
N LYS A 83 -5.81 13.41 23.37
CA LYS A 83 -6.81 14.32 23.97
C LYS A 83 -6.15 15.47 24.74
N ILE A 84 -5.06 15.19 25.48
CA ILE A 84 -4.30 16.19 26.23
C ILE A 84 -3.56 17.13 25.27
N ASP A 85 -2.96 16.59 24.20
CA ASP A 85 -2.16 17.34 23.22
C ASP A 85 -3.02 17.96 22.12
N THR A 86 -4.35 17.79 22.18
CA THR A 86 -5.31 18.29 21.16
C THR A 86 -4.96 17.84 19.71
N VAL A 87 -4.55 16.58 19.57
CA VAL A 87 -4.25 16.00 18.26
C VAL A 87 -5.56 15.54 17.61
N GLU A 88 -5.84 16.07 16.43
CA GLU A 88 -7.03 15.74 15.64
C GLU A 88 -6.66 15.10 14.33
N ALA A 89 -7.52 14.22 13.82
CA ALA A 89 -7.38 13.64 12.49
C ALA A 89 -8.07 14.53 11.44
N PRO A 90 -7.50 14.69 10.24
CA PRO A 90 -8.12 15.41 9.15
C PRO A 90 -9.27 14.56 8.56
N GLU A 91 -10.51 14.85 8.97
CA GLU A 91 -11.70 14.05 8.65
C GLU A 91 -11.88 13.77 7.16
N ASN A 92 -11.58 14.76 6.28
CA ASN A 92 -11.68 14.58 4.84
C ASN A 92 -10.67 13.54 4.32
N GLN A 93 -9.46 13.50 4.89
CA GLN A 93 -8.44 12.53 4.51
C GLN A 93 -8.81 11.13 5.01
N VAL A 94 -9.29 11.03 6.24
CA VAL A 94 -9.80 9.76 6.82
C VAL A 94 -10.95 9.23 5.97
N ALA A 95 -11.94 10.07 5.64
CA ALA A 95 -13.07 9.67 4.81
C ALA A 95 -12.63 9.16 3.44
N SER A 96 -11.69 9.85 2.78
CA SER A 96 -11.15 9.42 1.48
C SER A 96 -10.45 8.07 1.56
N GLN A 97 -9.69 7.80 2.63
CA GLN A 97 -9.04 6.50 2.83
C GLN A 97 -10.05 5.38 3.09
N VAL A 98 -11.10 5.66 3.87
CA VAL A 98 -12.20 4.72 4.11
C VAL A 98 -12.93 4.38 2.82
N ASP A 99 -13.26 5.39 2.01
CA ASP A 99 -13.94 5.17 0.74
C ASP A 99 -13.08 4.28 -0.20
N LYS A 100 -11.79 4.56 -0.32
CA LYS A 100 -10.84 3.70 -1.06
C LYS A 100 -10.78 2.26 -0.51
N ARG A 101 -10.84 2.10 0.81
CA ARG A 101 -10.83 0.77 1.44
C ARG A 101 -12.12 0.00 1.16
N ILE A 102 -13.26 0.68 1.21
CA ILE A 102 -14.55 0.10 0.85
C ILE A 102 -14.58 -0.29 -0.64
N ASP A 103 -14.12 0.60 -1.53
CA ASP A 103 -14.04 0.32 -2.97
C ASP A 103 -13.15 -0.89 -3.26
N TYR A 104 -12.02 -1.03 -2.54
CA TYR A 104 -11.18 -2.21 -2.61
C TYR A 104 -11.93 -3.49 -2.19
N PHE A 105 -12.70 -3.46 -1.11
CA PHE A 105 -13.51 -4.62 -0.70
C PHE A 105 -14.57 -4.96 -1.73
N VAL A 106 -15.25 -3.96 -2.27
CA VAL A 106 -16.28 -4.16 -3.31
C VAL A 106 -15.66 -4.77 -4.58
N ALA A 107 -14.47 -4.28 -5.00
CA ALA A 107 -13.77 -4.80 -6.16
C ALA A 107 -13.35 -6.27 -5.98
N ASN A 108 -12.88 -6.66 -4.78
CA ASN A 108 -12.43 -8.02 -4.52
C ASN A 108 -13.58 -9.01 -4.26
N LEU A 109 -14.64 -8.57 -3.60
CA LEU A 109 -15.80 -9.43 -3.28
C LEU A 109 -16.89 -9.38 -4.36
N GLY A 110 -16.84 -8.42 -5.25
CA GLY A 110 -17.67 -8.30 -6.45
C GLY A 110 -18.93 -7.44 -6.28
N SER A 111 -19.45 -7.20 -5.07
CA SER A 111 -20.58 -6.27 -4.84
C SER A 111 -20.64 -5.78 -3.39
N ARG A 112 -21.42 -4.71 -3.15
CA ARG A 112 -21.66 -4.17 -1.80
C ARG A 112 -22.39 -5.16 -0.89
N GLU A 113 -23.35 -5.91 -1.44
CA GLU A 113 -24.11 -6.92 -0.71
C GLU A 113 -23.19 -8.04 -0.21
N LYS A 114 -22.23 -8.47 -1.03
CA LYS A 114 -21.23 -9.47 -0.63
C LYS A 114 -20.26 -8.93 0.43
N VAL A 115 -19.95 -7.62 0.41
CA VAL A 115 -19.18 -6.97 1.48
C VAL A 115 -19.97 -7.00 2.79
N GLU A 116 -21.27 -6.65 2.77
CA GLU A 116 -22.13 -6.73 3.96
C GLU A 116 -22.25 -8.16 4.50
N GLU A 117 -22.37 -9.14 3.63
CA GLU A 117 -22.40 -10.57 3.99
C GLU A 117 -21.08 -11.01 4.62
N TYR A 118 -19.95 -10.64 4.03
CA TYR A 118 -18.62 -11.01 4.52
C TYR A 118 -18.31 -10.43 5.89
N PHE A 119 -18.63 -9.14 6.10
CA PHE A 119 -18.37 -8.45 7.37
C PHE A 119 -19.51 -8.59 8.38
N HIS A 120 -20.63 -9.20 8.00
CA HIS A 120 -21.86 -9.29 8.81
C HIS A 120 -22.34 -7.92 9.35
N LYS A 121 -22.14 -6.86 8.56
CA LYS A 121 -22.45 -5.46 8.91
C LYS A 121 -23.02 -4.74 7.69
N SER A 122 -23.97 -3.83 7.90
CA SER A 122 -24.43 -2.94 6.84
C SER A 122 -23.31 -2.00 6.38
N MET A 123 -23.34 -1.56 5.12
CA MET A 123 -22.34 -0.61 4.60
C MET A 123 -22.19 0.67 5.45
N PRO A 124 -23.27 1.31 5.95
CA PRO A 124 -23.13 2.45 6.86
C PRO A 124 -22.41 2.08 8.18
N ALA A 125 -22.74 0.92 8.77
CA ALA A 125 -22.11 0.46 10.02
C ALA A 125 -20.62 0.13 9.80
N LEU A 126 -20.30 -0.55 8.70
CA LEU A 126 -18.91 -0.84 8.30
C LEU A 126 -18.12 0.45 8.07
N ARG A 127 -18.73 1.42 7.37
CA ARG A 127 -18.10 2.71 7.13
C ARG A 127 -17.80 3.46 8.42
N THR A 128 -18.74 3.50 9.36
CA THR A 128 -18.54 4.13 10.69
C THR A 128 -17.38 3.46 11.42
N GLN A 129 -17.36 2.14 11.49
CA GLN A 129 -16.29 1.38 12.13
C GLN A 129 -14.92 1.65 11.49
N LEU A 130 -14.83 1.66 10.16
CA LEU A 130 -13.59 1.98 9.44
C LEU A 130 -13.15 3.44 9.69
N MET A 131 -14.10 4.39 9.77
CA MET A 131 -13.81 5.78 10.10
C MET A 131 -13.16 5.89 11.49
N ASP A 132 -13.75 5.26 12.50
CA ASP A 132 -13.24 5.31 13.87
C ASP A 132 -11.87 4.63 13.99
N MET A 133 -11.72 3.47 13.36
CA MET A 133 -10.43 2.75 13.33
C MET A 133 -9.33 3.57 12.65
N MET A 134 -9.59 4.12 11.46
CA MET A 134 -8.59 4.89 10.73
C MET A 134 -8.27 6.22 11.42
N ARG A 135 -9.27 6.88 12.03
CA ARG A 135 -9.08 8.09 12.83
C ARG A 135 -8.16 7.79 14.02
N ASN A 136 -8.45 6.73 14.77
CA ASN A 136 -7.66 6.36 15.94
C ASN A 136 -6.23 6.00 15.54
N ASN A 137 -6.04 5.21 14.49
CA ASN A 137 -4.72 4.86 13.98
C ASN A 137 -3.91 6.11 13.57
N TYR A 138 -4.54 7.05 12.87
CA TYR A 138 -3.91 8.31 12.51
C TYR A 138 -3.45 9.10 13.75
N ILE A 139 -4.34 9.24 14.72
CA ILE A 139 -4.07 9.98 15.97
C ILE A 139 -2.93 9.31 16.75
N ILE A 140 -2.94 7.99 16.91
CA ILE A 140 -1.89 7.22 17.58
C ILE A 140 -0.54 7.44 16.86
N GLU A 141 -0.52 7.34 15.54
CA GLU A 141 0.68 7.57 14.74
C GLU A 141 1.23 9.00 14.91
N GLN A 142 0.36 10.01 14.94
CA GLN A 142 0.77 11.40 15.17
C GLN A 142 1.41 11.60 16.55
N VAL A 143 0.85 10.99 17.60
CA VAL A 143 1.45 11.04 18.96
C VAL A 143 2.81 10.34 18.95
N GLN A 144 2.92 9.13 18.40
CA GLN A 144 4.18 8.40 18.30
C GLN A 144 5.24 9.18 17.52
N ASN A 145 4.85 9.77 16.39
CA ASN A 145 5.74 10.61 15.59
C ASN A 145 6.20 11.86 16.35
N SER A 146 5.30 12.49 17.11
CA SER A 146 5.65 13.63 17.96
C SER A 146 6.68 13.28 19.04
N LEU A 147 6.51 12.13 19.68
CA LEU A 147 7.45 11.64 20.70
C LEU A 147 8.83 11.31 20.14
N THR A 148 8.87 10.86 18.88
CA THR A 148 10.10 10.37 18.25
C THR A 148 10.68 11.31 17.19
N LYS A 149 10.09 12.49 16.97
CA LYS A 149 10.48 13.44 15.90
C LYS A 149 11.93 13.92 15.93
N ASN A 150 12.52 13.93 17.12
CA ASN A 150 13.89 14.40 17.34
C ASN A 150 14.94 13.29 17.23
N VAL A 151 14.53 12.05 17.01
CA VAL A 151 15.46 10.92 16.84
C VAL A 151 16.21 11.09 15.52
N LYS A 152 17.49 11.37 15.62
CA LYS A 152 18.42 11.48 14.49
C LYS A 152 19.74 10.86 14.93
N GLY A 153 20.16 9.83 14.21
CA GLY A 153 21.42 9.15 14.50
C GLY A 153 22.62 10.00 14.12
N THR A 154 23.42 10.41 15.11
CA THR A 154 24.74 10.98 14.84
C THR A 154 25.73 9.87 14.44
N PRO A 155 26.79 10.17 13.67
CA PRO A 155 27.78 9.16 13.27
C PRO A 155 28.38 8.41 14.45
N ASN A 156 28.58 9.05 15.59
CA ASN A 156 29.14 8.41 16.79
C ASN A 156 28.15 7.42 17.45
N GLU A 157 26.88 7.80 17.52
CA GLU A 157 25.82 6.93 18.08
C GLU A 157 25.61 5.71 17.18
N VAL A 158 25.53 5.92 15.86
CA VAL A 158 25.44 4.82 14.89
C VAL A 158 26.62 3.86 15.01
N LYS A 159 27.83 4.41 15.17
CA LYS A 159 29.04 3.58 15.37
C LYS A 159 28.97 2.76 16.68
N LYS A 160 28.51 3.38 17.78
CA LYS A 160 28.35 2.69 19.07
C LYS A 160 27.29 1.58 18.99
N TYR A 161 26.14 1.91 18.36
CA TYR A 161 25.09 0.95 18.14
C TYR A 161 25.57 -0.24 17.33
N TYR A 162 26.24 -0.01 16.20
CA TYR A 162 26.78 -1.06 15.36
C TYR A 162 27.77 -1.94 16.11
N ALA A 163 28.65 -1.34 16.93
CA ALA A 163 29.61 -2.08 17.75
C ALA A 163 28.95 -2.91 18.87
N SER A 164 27.72 -2.57 19.26
CA SER A 164 26.96 -3.32 20.29
C SER A 164 26.13 -4.46 19.70
N LEU A 165 25.98 -4.52 18.37
CA LEU A 165 25.19 -5.59 17.74
C LEU A 165 25.91 -6.93 17.83
N PRO A 166 25.19 -7.99 18.21
CA PRO A 166 25.69 -9.36 18.02
C PRO A 166 26.01 -9.61 16.54
N GLU A 167 27.03 -10.42 16.26
CA GLU A 167 27.44 -10.71 14.89
C GLU A 167 26.31 -11.27 14.02
N ASP A 168 25.43 -12.07 14.61
CA ASP A 168 24.28 -12.67 13.93
C ASP A 168 23.14 -11.67 13.67
N SER A 169 23.16 -10.52 14.35
CA SER A 169 22.18 -9.43 14.15
C SER A 169 22.61 -8.40 13.11
N ILE A 170 23.85 -8.50 12.62
CA ILE A 170 24.32 -7.65 11.51
C ILE A 170 23.67 -8.17 10.22
N PRO A 171 22.86 -7.36 9.52
CA PRO A 171 22.16 -7.81 8.34
C PRO A 171 23.13 -8.15 7.20
N TYR A 172 22.77 -9.16 6.42
CA TYR A 172 23.44 -9.45 5.18
C TYR A 172 22.86 -8.58 4.06
N VAL A 173 23.73 -7.86 3.37
CA VAL A 173 23.39 -7.06 2.19
C VAL A 173 23.64 -7.93 0.96
N PRO A 174 22.61 -8.24 0.16
CA PRO A 174 22.78 -8.98 -1.08
C PRO A 174 23.71 -8.25 -2.05
N MET A 175 24.14 -8.94 -3.10
CA MET A 175 24.92 -8.32 -4.18
C MET A 175 24.12 -7.16 -4.78
N GLN A 176 24.78 -6.01 -4.92
CA GLN A 176 24.21 -4.80 -5.50
C GLN A 176 25.01 -4.34 -6.72
N VAL A 177 24.34 -3.59 -7.58
CA VAL A 177 24.97 -2.95 -8.73
C VAL A 177 24.64 -1.45 -8.76
N GLU A 178 25.57 -0.66 -9.27
CA GLU A 178 25.35 0.71 -9.69
C GLU A 178 25.41 0.76 -11.21
N ALA A 179 24.41 1.38 -11.82
CA ALA A 179 24.30 1.41 -13.29
C ALA A 179 23.87 2.78 -13.81
N GLN A 180 24.21 3.02 -15.05
CA GLN A 180 23.73 4.15 -15.82
C GLN A 180 22.96 3.64 -17.03
N ILE A 181 22.02 4.46 -17.51
CA ILE A 181 21.14 4.12 -18.64
C ILE A 181 21.04 5.28 -19.62
N ILE A 182 21.00 4.96 -20.89
CA ILE A 182 20.59 5.88 -21.98
C ILE A 182 19.40 5.23 -22.66
N THR A 183 18.30 5.94 -22.74
CA THR A 183 17.06 5.46 -23.33
C THR A 183 16.60 6.39 -24.43
N ILE A 184 16.21 5.82 -25.57
CA ILE A 184 15.56 6.56 -26.66
C ILE A 184 14.19 5.96 -26.96
N ASN A 185 13.23 6.84 -27.25
CA ASN A 185 11.93 6.41 -27.73
C ASN A 185 12.03 6.14 -29.25
N PRO A 186 11.52 5.01 -29.71
CA PRO A 186 11.38 4.81 -31.14
C PRO A 186 10.39 5.83 -31.76
N GLU A 187 10.55 6.16 -33.00
CA GLU A 187 9.63 7.05 -33.70
C GLU A 187 8.29 6.33 -33.89
N ILE A 188 7.21 7.05 -33.63
CA ILE A 188 5.85 6.54 -33.81
C ILE A 188 5.38 7.06 -35.16
N PRO A 189 4.98 6.18 -36.11
CA PRO A 189 4.46 6.61 -37.42
C PRO A 189 3.22 7.50 -37.21
N GLN A 190 3.14 8.60 -37.99
CA GLN A 190 2.00 9.50 -37.92
C GLN A 190 0.67 8.78 -38.21
N GLN A 191 0.71 7.78 -39.12
CA GLN A 191 -0.47 6.96 -39.42
C GLN A 191 -1.05 6.27 -38.17
N GLU A 192 -0.20 5.70 -37.30
CA GLU A 192 -0.64 5.06 -36.05
C GLU A 192 -1.34 6.05 -35.11
N ILE A 193 -0.80 7.27 -35.03
CA ILE A 193 -1.41 8.35 -34.25
C ILE A 193 -2.78 8.72 -34.80
N ASP A 194 -2.88 8.83 -36.12
CA ASP A 194 -4.12 9.19 -36.81
C ASP A 194 -5.18 8.09 -36.67
N ASP A 195 -4.79 6.83 -36.74
CA ASP A 195 -5.66 5.66 -36.54
C ASP A 195 -6.20 5.60 -35.08
N ILE A 196 -5.35 5.85 -34.08
CA ILE A 196 -5.77 5.94 -32.71
C ILE A 196 -6.77 7.08 -32.49
N LYS A 197 -6.47 8.28 -33.06
CA LYS A 197 -7.37 9.41 -32.95
C LYS A 197 -8.70 9.14 -33.66
N ALA A 198 -8.69 8.43 -34.77
CA ALA A 198 -9.89 8.02 -35.48
C ALA A 198 -10.76 7.07 -34.64
N ARG A 199 -10.15 6.05 -34.03
CA ARG A 199 -10.83 5.12 -33.12
C ARG A 199 -11.44 5.82 -31.92
N LEU A 200 -10.70 6.71 -31.27
CA LEU A 200 -11.22 7.48 -30.11
C LEU A 200 -12.36 8.41 -30.51
N ARG A 201 -12.35 9.01 -31.72
CA ARG A 201 -13.49 9.79 -32.23
C ARG A 201 -14.70 8.88 -32.44
N GLU A 202 -14.53 7.74 -33.08
CA GLU A 202 -15.60 6.74 -33.22
C GLU A 202 -16.23 6.36 -31.89
N TYR A 203 -15.40 6.05 -30.88
CA TYR A 203 -15.93 5.71 -29.53
C TYR A 203 -16.69 6.89 -28.92
N SER A 204 -16.14 8.10 -29.00
CA SER A 204 -16.81 9.30 -28.51
C SER A 204 -18.15 9.55 -29.21
N ASP A 205 -18.22 9.37 -30.52
CA ASP A 205 -19.45 9.55 -31.32
C ASP A 205 -20.52 8.52 -30.91
N ARG A 206 -20.15 7.25 -30.76
CA ARG A 206 -21.08 6.19 -30.33
C ARG A 206 -21.63 6.44 -28.92
N ILE A 207 -20.78 6.91 -27.99
CA ILE A 207 -21.22 7.25 -26.63
C ILE A 207 -22.15 8.47 -26.65
N ASN A 208 -21.77 9.53 -27.34
CA ASN A 208 -22.56 10.78 -27.41
C ASN A 208 -23.92 10.58 -28.10
N LYS A 209 -24.03 9.61 -29.01
CA LYS A 209 -25.30 9.22 -29.65
C LYS A 209 -26.11 8.22 -28.81
N GLY A 210 -25.58 7.70 -27.72
CA GLY A 210 -26.25 6.68 -26.90
C GLY A 210 -26.25 5.27 -27.54
N GLU A 211 -25.36 5.03 -28.52
CA GLU A 211 -25.23 3.73 -29.21
C GLU A 211 -24.36 2.74 -28.42
N ALA A 212 -23.57 3.23 -27.47
CA ALA A 212 -22.73 2.43 -26.59
C ALA A 212 -22.52 3.13 -25.24
N GLU A 213 -22.41 2.32 -24.17
CA GLU A 213 -22.00 2.82 -22.86
C GLU A 213 -20.48 2.99 -22.79
N PHE A 214 -20.04 4.07 -22.13
CA PHE A 214 -18.62 4.37 -21.97
C PHE A 214 -17.87 3.21 -21.30
N SER A 215 -18.43 2.69 -20.20
CA SER A 215 -17.84 1.57 -19.44
C SER A 215 -17.64 0.32 -20.31
N THR A 216 -18.60 0.00 -21.18
CA THR A 216 -18.50 -1.16 -22.09
C THR A 216 -17.34 -0.98 -23.06
N LEU A 217 -17.18 0.21 -23.64
CA LEU A 217 -16.07 0.49 -24.55
C LEU A 217 -14.72 0.55 -23.81
N ALA A 218 -14.71 1.04 -22.58
CA ALA A 218 -13.51 1.04 -21.75
C ALA A 218 -13.04 -0.39 -21.44
N ILE A 219 -13.94 -1.28 -21.00
CA ILE A 219 -13.63 -2.70 -20.75
C ILE A 219 -13.09 -3.39 -22.01
N ALA A 220 -13.68 -3.09 -23.17
CA ALA A 220 -13.33 -3.75 -24.41
C ALA A 220 -12.04 -3.24 -25.06
N TYR A 221 -11.72 -1.97 -24.90
CA TYR A 221 -10.70 -1.31 -25.73
C TYR A 221 -9.69 -0.45 -24.99
N SER A 222 -9.91 -0.08 -23.72
CA SER A 222 -8.93 0.73 -22.99
C SER A 222 -7.70 -0.10 -22.65
N GLU A 223 -6.54 0.51 -22.82
CA GLU A 223 -5.23 -0.10 -22.50
C GLU A 223 -4.73 0.34 -21.10
N ASP A 224 -5.60 0.96 -20.30
CA ASP A 224 -5.33 1.36 -18.93
C ASP A 224 -5.70 0.29 -17.90
N GLY A 225 -5.06 0.31 -16.74
CA GLY A 225 -5.38 -0.62 -15.64
C GLY A 225 -6.81 -0.50 -15.11
N SER A 226 -7.46 0.66 -15.27
CA SER A 226 -8.86 0.89 -14.91
C SER A 226 -9.86 0.28 -15.89
N ALA A 227 -9.41 -0.31 -17.01
CA ALA A 227 -10.29 -0.86 -18.05
C ALA A 227 -11.33 -1.83 -17.48
N MET A 228 -10.92 -2.74 -16.60
CA MET A 228 -11.81 -3.74 -15.98
C MET A 228 -12.89 -3.13 -15.08
N GLN A 229 -12.67 -1.92 -14.57
CA GLN A 229 -13.64 -1.10 -13.83
C GLN A 229 -14.42 -0.13 -14.73
N GLY A 230 -14.44 -0.39 -16.06
CA GLY A 230 -15.12 0.49 -17.01
C GLY A 230 -14.44 1.84 -17.22
N GLY A 231 -13.13 1.91 -16.93
CA GLY A 231 -12.30 3.10 -17.03
C GLY A 231 -12.44 4.08 -15.85
N GLU A 232 -13.17 3.73 -14.79
CA GLU A 232 -13.38 4.58 -13.62
C GLU A 232 -12.12 4.68 -12.78
N LEU A 233 -11.76 5.92 -12.40
CA LEU A 233 -10.56 6.22 -11.62
C LEU A 233 -10.85 6.48 -10.12
N GLY A 234 -12.12 6.69 -9.75
CA GLY A 234 -12.48 7.14 -8.40
C GLY A 234 -12.26 8.64 -8.20
N TYR A 235 -12.41 9.12 -6.96
CA TYR A 235 -12.24 10.53 -6.61
C TYR A 235 -10.77 10.90 -6.47
N HIS A 236 -10.33 11.86 -7.28
CA HIS A 236 -8.96 12.37 -7.30
C HIS A 236 -8.91 13.89 -7.27
N GLY A 237 -7.90 14.43 -6.61
CA GLY A 237 -7.56 15.84 -6.64
C GLY A 237 -6.80 16.22 -7.91
N ARG A 238 -6.68 17.53 -8.17
CA ARG A 238 -6.03 18.07 -9.37
C ARG A 238 -4.56 17.64 -9.52
N ALA A 239 -3.85 17.46 -8.42
CA ALA A 239 -2.43 17.10 -8.40
C ALA A 239 -2.17 15.59 -8.65
N ASP A 240 -3.20 14.75 -8.59
CA ASP A 240 -3.09 13.30 -8.78
C ASP A 240 -3.00 12.92 -10.28
N PHE A 241 -3.35 13.85 -11.17
CA PHE A 241 -3.33 13.66 -12.62
C PHE A 241 -2.22 14.45 -13.28
N VAL A 242 -1.74 13.97 -14.42
CA VAL A 242 -0.85 14.77 -15.29
C VAL A 242 -1.57 16.05 -15.76
N PRO A 243 -0.84 17.16 -15.97
CA PRO A 243 -1.43 18.47 -16.22
C PRO A 243 -2.46 18.49 -17.37
N GLU A 244 -2.16 17.80 -18.47
CA GLU A 244 -3.01 17.77 -19.67
C GLU A 244 -4.34 17.07 -19.41
N PHE A 245 -4.31 15.94 -18.67
CA PHE A 245 -5.50 15.20 -18.25
C PHE A 245 -6.30 15.99 -17.22
N SER A 246 -5.63 16.50 -16.21
CA SER A 246 -6.21 17.32 -15.14
C SER A 246 -6.96 18.55 -15.69
N ALA A 247 -6.33 19.26 -16.65
CA ALA A 247 -6.93 20.44 -17.26
C ALA A 247 -8.26 20.15 -17.96
N VAL A 248 -8.44 18.95 -18.51
CA VAL A 248 -9.69 18.56 -19.15
C VAL A 248 -10.68 17.98 -18.14
N ALA A 249 -10.25 17.03 -17.30
CA ALA A 249 -11.11 16.34 -16.33
C ALA A 249 -11.85 17.31 -15.40
N PHE A 250 -11.16 18.32 -14.84
CA PHE A 250 -11.75 19.32 -13.95
C PHE A 250 -12.66 20.32 -14.63
N ASN A 251 -12.55 20.49 -15.96
CA ASN A 251 -13.43 21.38 -16.74
C ASN A 251 -14.68 20.68 -17.31
N LEU A 252 -14.80 19.36 -17.17
CA LEU A 252 -16.02 18.64 -17.54
C LEU A 252 -17.15 19.02 -16.58
N ASN A 253 -18.32 19.31 -17.13
CA ASN A 253 -19.51 19.69 -16.35
C ASN A 253 -20.75 18.86 -16.71
N ASP A 254 -20.71 18.09 -17.77
CA ASP A 254 -21.83 17.28 -18.26
C ASP A 254 -21.43 15.78 -18.24
N PRO A 255 -22.02 14.98 -17.33
CA PRO A 255 -21.73 13.55 -17.25
C PRO A 255 -22.11 12.74 -18.50
N LYS A 256 -22.95 13.30 -19.37
CA LYS A 256 -23.40 12.62 -20.58
C LYS A 256 -22.46 12.82 -21.76
N LYS A 257 -21.53 13.78 -21.67
CA LYS A 257 -20.63 14.14 -22.77
C LYS A 257 -19.23 13.58 -22.53
N VAL A 258 -18.64 13.14 -23.64
CA VAL A 258 -17.24 12.73 -23.68
C VAL A 258 -16.36 13.94 -24.02
N SER A 259 -15.18 14.02 -23.43
CA SER A 259 -14.21 15.08 -23.72
C SER A 259 -13.71 15.04 -25.16
N ARG A 260 -13.03 16.11 -25.58
CA ARG A 260 -12.10 16.02 -26.70
C ARG A 260 -10.99 15.01 -26.39
N ILE A 261 -10.29 14.55 -27.43
CA ILE A 261 -9.10 13.72 -27.27
C ILE A 261 -8.03 14.52 -26.51
N VAL A 262 -7.48 13.91 -25.46
CA VAL A 262 -6.41 14.45 -24.62
C VAL A 262 -5.15 13.66 -24.88
N GLU A 263 -4.10 14.33 -25.29
CA GLU A 263 -2.76 13.73 -25.43
C GLU A 263 -1.97 13.94 -24.15
N THR A 264 -1.37 12.87 -23.64
CA THR A 264 -0.52 12.87 -22.45
C THR A 264 0.74 12.04 -22.72
N GLU A 265 1.65 12.02 -21.80
CA GLU A 265 2.81 11.13 -21.91
C GLU A 265 2.48 9.61 -21.89
N TYR A 266 1.26 9.24 -21.45
CA TYR A 266 0.77 7.86 -21.45
C TYR A 266 0.09 7.44 -22.76
N GLY A 267 -0.35 8.39 -23.57
CA GLY A 267 -1.06 8.13 -24.82
C GLY A 267 -2.21 9.11 -25.06
N TYR A 268 -3.23 8.63 -25.75
CA TYR A 268 -4.40 9.41 -26.15
C TYR A 268 -5.63 8.96 -25.36
N HIS A 269 -6.33 9.92 -24.77
CA HIS A 269 -7.46 9.68 -23.87
C HIS A 269 -8.73 10.35 -24.39
N ILE A 270 -9.88 9.73 -24.10
CA ILE A 270 -11.17 10.40 -23.97
C ILE A 270 -11.65 10.21 -22.55
N ILE A 271 -12.30 11.24 -21.98
CA ILE A 271 -12.65 11.31 -20.57
C ILE A 271 -14.15 11.64 -20.44
N GLN A 272 -14.82 11.00 -19.48
CA GLN A 272 -16.20 11.31 -19.14
C GLN A 272 -16.31 11.55 -17.64
N LEU A 273 -17.04 12.59 -17.26
CA LEU A 273 -17.33 12.91 -15.86
C LEU A 273 -18.32 11.88 -15.30
N ILE A 274 -18.09 11.43 -14.07
CA ILE A 274 -19.05 10.67 -13.27
C ILE A 274 -19.67 11.58 -12.22
N ASP A 275 -18.82 12.20 -11.37
CA ASP A 275 -19.27 13.06 -10.28
C ASP A 275 -18.16 14.04 -9.85
N LYS A 276 -18.56 15.11 -9.13
CA LYS A 276 -17.64 16.09 -8.50
C LYS A 276 -17.98 16.27 -7.04
N ARG A 277 -16.95 16.27 -6.19
CA ARG A 277 -17.08 16.49 -4.74
C ARG A 277 -16.03 17.49 -4.26
N GLY A 278 -16.45 18.71 -4.02
CA GLY A 278 -15.52 19.77 -3.61
C GLY A 278 -14.43 20.01 -4.65
N ASP A 279 -13.19 19.78 -4.27
CA ASP A 279 -11.98 19.90 -5.09
C ASP A 279 -11.55 18.59 -5.77
N GLN A 280 -12.37 17.54 -5.69
CA GLN A 280 -12.12 16.24 -6.31
C GLN A 280 -13.10 15.96 -7.44
N VAL A 281 -12.64 15.20 -8.43
CA VAL A 281 -13.44 14.69 -9.53
C VAL A 281 -13.36 13.17 -9.60
N ASN A 282 -14.51 12.52 -9.85
CA ASN A 282 -14.56 11.14 -10.29
C ASN A 282 -14.82 11.13 -11.80
N VAL A 283 -13.90 10.56 -12.56
CA VAL A 283 -13.97 10.44 -14.01
C VAL A 283 -13.68 9.01 -14.44
N ARG A 284 -14.14 8.68 -15.63
CA ARG A 284 -13.71 7.47 -16.34
C ARG A 284 -13.06 7.85 -17.66
N HIS A 285 -12.11 7.04 -18.10
CA HIS A 285 -11.37 7.30 -19.33
C HIS A 285 -11.17 6.05 -20.18
N ILE A 286 -10.92 6.25 -21.47
CA ILE A 286 -10.40 5.24 -22.39
C ILE A 286 -9.04 5.73 -22.84
N LEU A 287 -8.02 4.93 -22.60
CA LEU A 287 -6.65 5.16 -23.04
C LEU A 287 -6.31 4.25 -24.20
N LEU A 288 -5.79 4.81 -25.28
CA LEU A 288 -5.10 4.08 -26.33
C LEU A 288 -3.66 4.56 -26.45
N THR A 289 -2.73 3.60 -26.49
CA THR A 289 -1.29 3.87 -26.57
C THR A 289 -0.80 3.55 -27.99
N PRO A 290 -0.06 4.45 -28.65
CA PRO A 290 0.51 4.17 -29.96
C PRO A 290 1.48 2.99 -29.92
N LYS A 291 1.29 2.05 -30.83
CA LYS A 291 2.16 0.88 -30.96
C LYS A 291 3.32 1.22 -31.86
N VAL A 292 4.50 0.81 -31.45
CA VAL A 292 5.71 0.97 -32.24
C VAL A 292 5.86 -0.22 -33.18
N ALA A 293 6.05 0.04 -34.47
CA ALA A 293 6.30 -1.03 -35.41
C ALA A 293 7.70 -1.62 -35.20
N ALA A 294 7.86 -2.91 -35.45
CA ALA A 294 9.14 -3.61 -35.30
C ALA A 294 10.28 -2.96 -36.12
N LYS A 295 9.95 -2.35 -37.23
CA LYS A 295 10.91 -1.61 -38.08
C LYS A 295 11.46 -0.38 -37.31
N ASP A 296 10.61 0.35 -36.63
CA ASP A 296 10.99 1.59 -35.95
C ASP A 296 11.76 1.28 -34.65
N LEU A 297 11.41 0.19 -33.95
CA LEU A 297 12.22 -0.38 -32.86
C LEU A 297 13.63 -0.75 -33.39
N ASN A 298 13.72 -1.48 -34.48
CA ASN A 298 15.02 -1.86 -35.07
C ASN A 298 15.85 -0.62 -35.46
N THR A 299 15.23 0.40 -36.01
CA THR A 299 15.92 1.65 -36.34
C THR A 299 16.48 2.32 -35.09
N ALA A 300 15.73 2.33 -34.01
CA ALA A 300 16.19 2.85 -32.71
C ALA A 300 17.33 2.02 -32.13
N VAL A 301 17.27 0.68 -32.24
CA VAL A 301 18.36 -0.23 -31.81
C VAL A 301 19.64 0.09 -32.57
N VAL A 302 19.60 0.14 -33.88
CA VAL A 302 20.77 0.45 -34.73
C VAL A 302 21.37 1.82 -34.39
N ARG A 303 20.52 2.82 -34.16
CA ARG A 303 20.95 4.16 -33.75
C ARG A 303 21.68 4.15 -32.42
N LEU A 304 21.13 3.43 -31.43
CA LEU A 304 21.71 3.38 -30.09
C LEU A 304 22.99 2.53 -30.04
N ASP A 305 23.07 1.46 -30.85
CA ASP A 305 24.31 0.69 -31.02
C ASP A 305 25.42 1.50 -31.72
N SER A 306 25.06 2.38 -32.62
CA SER A 306 26.03 3.30 -33.22
C SER A 306 26.60 4.27 -32.19
N LEU A 307 25.73 4.85 -31.39
CA LEU A 307 26.14 5.70 -30.26
C LEU A 307 27.03 4.94 -29.23
N ARG A 308 26.66 3.69 -28.94
CA ARG A 308 27.49 2.81 -28.08
C ARG A 308 28.90 2.66 -28.61
N LYS A 309 29.06 2.42 -29.92
CA LYS A 309 30.38 2.29 -30.57
C LYS A 309 31.20 3.57 -30.45
N GLU A 310 30.55 4.74 -30.57
CA GLU A 310 31.23 6.04 -30.41
C GLU A 310 31.67 6.25 -28.95
N ILE A 311 30.83 5.86 -27.97
CA ILE A 311 31.17 5.94 -26.55
C ILE A 311 32.34 4.98 -26.23
N VAL A 312 32.30 3.75 -26.71
CA VAL A 312 33.38 2.75 -26.48
C VAL A 312 34.66 3.20 -27.20
N GLY A 313 34.53 3.86 -28.37
CA GLY A 313 35.65 4.47 -29.10
C GLY A 313 36.21 5.75 -28.48
N GLY A 314 35.59 6.27 -27.39
CA GLY A 314 36.08 7.45 -26.67
C GLY A 314 35.73 8.79 -27.38
N VAL A 315 34.80 8.78 -28.34
CA VAL A 315 34.34 10.02 -29.03
C VAL A 315 33.50 10.86 -28.07
N PHE A 316 32.67 10.20 -27.26
CA PHE A 316 31.84 10.81 -26.23
C PHE A 316 31.96 10.01 -24.92
N SER A 317 31.81 10.66 -23.76
CA SER A 317 31.59 9.96 -22.51
C SER A 317 30.14 9.46 -22.43
N PHE A 318 29.88 8.43 -21.63
CA PHE A 318 28.52 7.93 -21.38
C PHE A 318 27.64 9.04 -20.79
N GLU A 319 28.18 9.85 -19.90
CA GLU A 319 27.53 10.97 -19.25
C GLU A 319 27.09 12.08 -20.22
N GLU A 320 27.95 12.41 -21.18
CA GLU A 320 27.61 13.37 -22.23
C GLU A 320 26.50 12.81 -23.14
N ALA A 321 26.64 11.56 -23.56
CA ALA A 321 25.64 10.89 -24.37
C ALA A 321 24.29 10.80 -23.62
N ALA A 322 24.29 10.48 -22.32
CA ALA A 322 23.09 10.47 -21.51
C ALA A 322 22.42 11.85 -21.48
N ARG A 323 23.20 12.92 -21.32
CA ARG A 323 22.68 14.29 -21.26
C ARG A 323 22.05 14.77 -22.55
N TYR A 324 22.68 14.46 -23.69
CA TYR A 324 22.27 15.04 -24.98
C TYR A 324 21.35 14.11 -25.80
N VAL A 325 21.46 12.80 -25.64
CA VAL A 325 20.72 11.82 -26.45
C VAL A 325 19.61 11.15 -25.68
N SER A 326 19.79 10.87 -24.37
CA SER A 326 18.76 10.19 -23.58
C SER A 326 17.46 10.98 -23.55
N GLN A 327 16.35 10.27 -23.71
CA GLN A 327 14.99 10.79 -23.60
C GLN A 327 14.32 10.39 -22.27
N ASP A 328 15.04 9.65 -21.42
CA ASP A 328 14.59 9.37 -20.06
C ASP A 328 14.74 10.61 -19.18
N LYS A 329 13.62 11.14 -18.70
CA LYS A 329 13.56 12.37 -17.91
C LYS A 329 14.25 12.26 -16.56
N ASP A 330 14.29 11.06 -15.98
CA ASP A 330 14.80 10.85 -14.62
C ASP A 330 16.32 10.78 -14.56
N THR A 331 16.92 10.13 -15.56
CA THR A 331 18.35 9.87 -15.56
C THR A 331 19.13 10.85 -16.44
N LYS A 332 18.49 11.44 -17.46
CA LYS A 332 19.11 12.36 -18.43
C LYS A 332 19.94 13.47 -17.79
N ASN A 333 19.36 14.16 -16.79
CA ASN A 333 20.02 15.29 -16.11
C ASN A 333 20.94 14.84 -14.98
N ASN A 334 20.93 13.55 -14.65
CA ASN A 334 21.76 12.90 -13.65
C ASN A 334 22.85 12.01 -14.27
N LYS A 335 23.42 12.42 -15.41
CA LYS A 335 24.50 11.67 -16.09
C LYS A 335 24.13 10.22 -16.44
N GLY A 336 22.86 9.93 -16.62
CA GLY A 336 22.36 8.57 -16.85
C GLY A 336 22.27 7.69 -15.58
N ILE A 337 22.66 8.17 -14.39
CA ILE A 337 22.66 7.39 -13.15
C ILE A 337 21.24 6.98 -12.79
N MET A 338 21.05 5.67 -12.65
CA MET A 338 19.79 5.10 -12.20
C MET A 338 19.65 5.29 -10.67
N ILE A 339 18.44 5.60 -10.22
CA ILE A 339 18.10 5.74 -8.79
C ILE A 339 17.01 4.74 -8.46
N ASN A 340 17.27 3.94 -7.45
CA ASN A 340 16.30 2.97 -6.92
C ASN A 340 15.15 3.71 -6.22
N PRO A 341 13.91 3.62 -6.71
CA PRO A 341 12.78 4.36 -6.15
C PRO A 341 12.41 3.90 -4.73
N LYS A 342 12.78 2.69 -4.35
CA LYS A 342 12.51 2.15 -3.01
C LYS A 342 13.44 2.72 -1.94
N THR A 343 14.70 2.90 -2.30
CA THR A 343 15.76 3.30 -1.34
C THR A 343 16.24 4.74 -1.52
N GLY A 344 15.95 5.37 -2.67
CA GLY A 344 16.50 6.68 -3.04
C GLY A 344 18.00 6.69 -3.33
N SER A 345 18.66 5.52 -3.37
CA SER A 345 20.09 5.38 -3.65
C SER A 345 20.34 4.98 -5.11
N ASN A 346 21.60 5.05 -5.55
CA ASN A 346 22.02 4.55 -6.86
C ASN A 346 22.36 3.06 -6.87
N ARG A 347 22.11 2.35 -5.77
CA ARG A 347 22.37 0.93 -5.61
C ARG A 347 21.09 0.12 -5.83
N PHE A 348 21.20 -0.95 -6.59
CA PHE A 348 20.09 -1.85 -6.90
C PHE A 348 20.48 -3.29 -6.55
N GLU A 349 19.58 -4.00 -5.91
CA GLU A 349 19.57 -5.45 -6.03
C GLU A 349 19.04 -5.82 -7.41
N MET A 350 19.44 -6.95 -7.96
CA MET A 350 19.07 -7.33 -9.33
C MET A 350 17.55 -7.38 -9.53
N GLN A 351 16.81 -7.77 -8.51
CA GLN A 351 15.34 -7.83 -8.51
C GLN A 351 14.63 -6.46 -8.50
N ASP A 352 15.34 -5.38 -8.18
CA ASP A 352 14.79 -4.02 -8.16
C ASP A 352 14.96 -3.30 -9.50
N LEU A 353 15.70 -3.90 -10.42
CA LEU A 353 15.90 -3.39 -11.78
C LEU A 353 14.78 -3.86 -12.71
N PRO A 354 14.49 -3.12 -13.79
CA PRO A 354 13.72 -3.66 -14.91
C PRO A 354 14.35 -4.96 -15.42
N ALA A 355 13.50 -5.97 -15.68
CA ALA A 355 13.96 -7.33 -15.96
C ALA A 355 14.99 -7.41 -17.10
N GLU A 356 14.73 -6.66 -18.18
CA GLU A 356 15.60 -6.65 -19.36
C GLU A 356 16.96 -5.98 -19.08
N ALA A 357 16.97 -4.95 -18.23
CA ALA A 357 18.22 -4.31 -17.79
C ALA A 357 18.99 -5.21 -16.83
N ALA A 358 18.31 -5.90 -15.92
CA ALA A 358 18.91 -6.86 -15.00
C ALA A 358 19.62 -7.99 -15.76
N GLU A 359 18.96 -8.57 -16.79
CA GLU A 359 19.53 -9.62 -17.65
C GLU A 359 20.85 -9.17 -18.30
N LYS A 360 20.90 -7.93 -18.78
CA LYS A 360 22.13 -7.40 -19.39
C LYS A 360 23.22 -7.18 -18.34
N LEU A 361 22.88 -6.53 -17.24
CA LEU A 361 23.83 -6.19 -16.18
C LEU A 361 24.41 -7.44 -15.47
N GLU A 362 23.67 -8.56 -15.43
CA GLU A 362 24.14 -9.80 -14.80
C GLU A 362 25.43 -10.31 -15.38
N LEU A 363 25.59 -10.25 -16.70
CA LEU A 363 26.74 -10.78 -17.45
C LEU A 363 27.90 -9.79 -17.61
N MET A 364 27.70 -8.50 -17.25
CA MET A 364 28.66 -7.43 -17.50
C MET A 364 29.69 -7.29 -16.39
N GLN A 365 30.87 -6.76 -16.75
CA GLN A 365 31.89 -6.32 -15.78
C GLN A 365 31.79 -4.79 -15.57
N PRO A 366 32.25 -4.28 -14.43
CA PRO A 366 32.32 -2.83 -14.21
C PRO A 366 33.08 -2.11 -15.33
N GLY A 367 32.45 -1.13 -15.94
CA GLY A 367 32.93 -0.40 -17.10
C GLY A 367 32.28 -0.81 -18.42
N ASP A 368 31.72 -2.01 -18.52
CA ASP A 368 31.07 -2.50 -19.74
C ASP A 368 29.79 -1.71 -20.08
N ILE A 369 29.51 -1.61 -21.37
CA ILE A 369 28.28 -1.03 -21.92
C ILE A 369 27.56 -2.11 -22.73
N SER A 370 26.30 -2.36 -22.42
CA SER A 370 25.48 -3.36 -23.12
C SER A 370 25.26 -3.00 -24.59
N GLU A 371 24.97 -4.00 -25.42
CA GLU A 371 24.29 -3.76 -26.70
C GLU A 371 22.94 -3.11 -26.46
N ALA A 372 22.41 -2.45 -27.50
CA ALA A 372 21.07 -1.88 -27.43
C ALA A 372 20.02 -2.99 -27.27
N PHE A 373 19.08 -2.80 -26.36
CA PHE A 373 17.99 -3.73 -26.13
C PHE A 373 16.66 -3.01 -25.95
N ILE A 374 15.58 -3.71 -26.24
CA ILE A 374 14.22 -3.22 -26.06
C ILE A 374 13.80 -3.56 -24.64
N MET A 375 13.21 -2.58 -23.96
CA MET A 375 12.59 -2.77 -22.65
C MET A 375 11.29 -1.99 -22.57
N LYS A 376 10.46 -2.32 -21.57
CA LYS A 376 9.27 -1.52 -21.28
C LYS A 376 9.63 -0.34 -20.37
N ASP A 377 9.22 0.87 -20.77
CA ASP A 377 9.22 2.02 -19.86
C ASP A 377 8.26 1.69 -18.69
N PRO A 378 8.75 1.58 -17.44
CA PRO A 378 7.93 1.14 -16.31
C PRO A 378 6.78 2.10 -15.97
N ARG A 379 6.87 3.36 -16.41
CA ARG A 379 5.82 4.35 -16.17
C ARG A 379 4.77 4.40 -17.27
N LYS A 380 5.20 4.23 -18.50
CA LYS A 380 4.37 4.47 -19.70
C LYS A 380 3.91 3.18 -20.36
N ASN A 381 4.37 2.04 -19.86
CA ASN A 381 4.08 0.70 -20.39
C ASN A 381 4.27 0.59 -21.93
N ARG A 382 5.22 1.34 -22.48
CA ARG A 382 5.55 1.33 -23.90
C ARG A 382 6.97 0.86 -24.14
N ASP A 383 7.22 0.32 -25.34
CA ASP A 383 8.54 -0.15 -25.73
C ASP A 383 9.48 1.03 -25.96
N VAL A 384 10.66 0.97 -25.35
CA VAL A 384 11.77 1.90 -25.51
C VAL A 384 13.04 1.12 -25.78
N VAL A 385 14.05 1.78 -26.34
CA VAL A 385 15.35 1.16 -26.60
C VAL A 385 16.39 1.77 -25.66
N SER A 386 17.16 0.92 -25.01
CA SER A 386 18.12 1.35 -24.00
C SER A 386 19.47 0.68 -24.15
N ILE A 387 20.52 1.35 -23.68
CA ILE A 387 21.82 0.76 -23.34
C ILE A 387 22.10 1.05 -21.87
N VAL A 388 22.72 0.10 -21.18
CA VAL A 388 23.12 0.27 -19.78
C VAL A 388 24.64 0.16 -19.67
N ARG A 389 25.23 0.90 -18.72
CA ARG A 389 26.62 0.77 -18.31
C ARG A 389 26.66 0.28 -16.86
N LEU A 390 27.37 -0.81 -16.58
CA LEU A 390 27.66 -1.21 -15.23
C LEU A 390 28.80 -0.36 -14.67
N THR A 391 28.53 0.45 -13.67
CA THR A 391 29.56 1.30 -13.06
C THR A 391 30.26 0.62 -11.89
N LYS A 392 29.51 -0.15 -11.08
CA LYS A 392 30.05 -0.87 -9.95
C LYS A 392 29.25 -2.14 -9.67
N ARG A 393 29.94 -3.18 -9.24
CA ARG A 393 29.36 -4.40 -8.68
C ARG A 393 29.85 -4.56 -7.26
N ILE A 394 28.94 -4.60 -6.29
CA ILE A 394 29.23 -4.73 -4.87
C ILE A 394 28.85 -6.15 -4.48
N PRO A 395 29.80 -7.02 -4.13
CA PRO A 395 29.50 -8.39 -3.69
C PRO A 395 28.60 -8.38 -2.46
N GLY A 396 27.81 -9.46 -2.29
CA GLY A 396 27.05 -9.62 -1.06
C GLY A 396 27.98 -9.70 0.15
N HIS A 397 27.62 -9.03 1.24
CA HIS A 397 28.44 -8.89 2.45
C HIS A 397 27.59 -8.64 3.69
N LYS A 398 28.13 -8.84 4.88
CA LYS A 398 27.54 -8.30 6.10
C LYS A 398 27.66 -6.80 6.09
N ALA A 399 26.60 -6.10 6.47
CA ALA A 399 26.54 -4.63 6.45
C ALA A 399 27.73 -4.02 7.20
N THR A 400 28.36 -3.01 6.60
CA THR A 400 29.50 -2.30 7.18
C THR A 400 29.21 -0.81 7.34
N LEU A 401 29.84 -0.17 8.31
CA LEU A 401 29.74 1.29 8.48
C LEU A 401 30.31 2.08 7.29
N ALA A 402 31.24 1.48 6.53
CA ALA A 402 31.85 2.14 5.39
C ALA A 402 30.93 2.17 4.18
N ASP A 403 30.23 1.06 3.92
CA ASP A 403 29.43 0.89 2.70
C ASP A 403 27.93 1.11 2.95
N ASP A 404 27.43 0.80 4.17
CA ASP A 404 26.00 0.71 4.47
C ASP A 404 25.57 1.64 5.61
N PHE A 405 26.28 2.74 5.79
CA PHE A 405 26.04 3.67 6.89
C PHE A 405 24.58 4.10 7.02
N ASN A 406 23.91 4.44 5.92
CA ASN A 406 22.51 4.86 5.95
C ASN A 406 21.57 3.74 6.39
N MET A 407 21.80 2.49 5.98
CA MET A 407 21.03 1.35 6.44
C MET A 407 21.19 1.17 7.96
N ILE A 408 22.44 1.16 8.45
CA ILE A 408 22.73 1.00 9.87
C ILE A 408 22.18 2.17 10.69
N LYS A 409 22.26 3.39 10.14
CA LYS A 409 21.64 4.58 10.75
C LYS A 409 20.12 4.43 10.88
N ASN A 410 19.44 3.96 9.84
CA ASN A 410 18.00 3.72 9.90
C ASN A 410 17.64 2.64 10.92
N MET A 411 18.45 1.59 11.04
CA MET A 411 18.30 0.57 12.08
C MET A 411 18.44 1.17 13.48
N TYR A 412 19.47 1.99 13.70
CA TYR A 412 19.66 2.71 14.96
C TYR A 412 18.49 3.63 15.27
N GLU A 413 18.06 4.43 14.33
CA GLU A 413 16.92 5.33 14.51
C GLU A 413 15.63 4.58 14.81
N GLY A 414 15.40 3.43 14.17
CA GLY A 414 14.30 2.54 14.47
C GLY A 414 14.36 1.96 15.89
N TYR A 415 15.53 1.47 16.30
CA TYR A 415 15.79 0.99 17.66
C TYR A 415 15.54 2.08 18.71
N GLU A 416 16.07 3.26 18.48
CA GLU A 416 15.95 4.39 19.42
C GLU A 416 14.50 4.88 19.54
N LYS A 417 13.77 4.92 18.43
CA LYS A 417 12.33 5.22 18.45
C LYS A 417 11.54 4.21 19.30
N GLN A 418 11.81 2.92 19.11
CA GLN A 418 11.16 1.87 19.89
C GLN A 418 11.51 1.98 21.38
N ARG A 419 12.77 2.29 21.72
CA ARG A 419 13.21 2.50 23.12
C ARG A 419 12.46 3.66 23.76
N ILE A 420 12.37 4.80 23.07
CA ILE A 420 11.67 5.99 23.57
C ILE A 420 10.17 5.69 23.76
N LEU A 421 9.54 5.02 22.80
CA LEU A 421 8.12 4.64 22.92
C LEU A 421 7.90 3.68 24.08
N LYS A 422 8.78 2.67 24.27
CA LYS A 422 8.69 1.74 25.40
C LYS A 422 8.80 2.48 26.74
N GLU A 423 9.80 3.34 26.93
CA GLU A 423 9.99 4.13 28.14
C GLU A 423 8.78 5.04 28.41
N TRP A 424 8.24 5.64 27.36
CA TRP A 424 7.05 6.48 27.46
C TRP A 424 5.82 5.66 27.89
N ILE A 425 5.58 4.49 27.27
CA ILE A 425 4.46 3.59 27.60
C ILE A 425 4.55 3.17 29.08
N GLU A 426 5.69 2.65 29.52
CA GLU A 426 5.90 2.21 30.91
C GLU A 426 5.69 3.35 31.92
N LYS A 427 6.12 4.57 31.58
CA LYS A 427 5.87 5.76 32.38
C LYS A 427 4.37 6.10 32.43
N LYS A 428 3.67 5.97 31.30
CA LYS A 428 2.23 6.26 31.22
C LYS A 428 1.41 5.22 31.99
N ILE A 429 1.74 3.94 31.91
CA ILE A 429 1.10 2.87 32.68
C ILE A 429 1.16 3.19 34.19
N LYS A 430 2.34 3.63 34.70
CA LYS A 430 2.52 4.00 36.10
C LYS A 430 1.67 5.20 36.55
N ASN A 431 1.42 6.15 35.61
CA ASN A 431 0.75 7.40 35.91
C ASN A 431 -0.75 7.44 35.53
N THR A 432 -1.25 6.38 34.92
CA THR A 432 -2.65 6.26 34.46
C THR A 432 -3.34 5.23 35.35
N TYR A 433 -4.61 5.46 35.68
CA TYR A 433 -5.41 4.42 36.32
C TYR A 433 -5.55 3.23 35.35
N THR A 434 -5.11 2.07 35.82
CA THR A 434 -5.23 0.82 35.07
C THR A 434 -5.79 -0.25 35.98
N LYS A 435 -6.75 -1.04 35.51
CA LYS A 435 -7.29 -2.18 36.19
C LYS A 435 -7.50 -3.32 35.22
N ILE A 436 -6.92 -4.45 35.55
CA ILE A 436 -7.18 -5.72 34.88
C ILE A 436 -8.21 -6.47 35.73
N THR A 437 -9.23 -7.04 35.11
CA THR A 437 -10.27 -7.79 35.84
C THR A 437 -9.83 -9.23 36.05
N ASP A 438 -10.45 -9.87 37.06
CA ASP A 438 -10.15 -11.25 37.44
C ASP A 438 -10.24 -12.17 36.20
N GLY A 439 -9.25 -13.03 36.04
CA GLY A 439 -9.17 -13.95 34.92
C GLY A 439 -8.33 -13.44 33.70
N TRP A 440 -7.94 -12.16 33.70
CA TRP A 440 -7.07 -11.56 32.67
C TRP A 440 -5.67 -11.20 33.18
N GLU A 441 -5.38 -11.48 34.46
CA GLU A 441 -4.14 -11.10 35.15
C GLU A 441 -2.97 -12.09 34.90
N GLY A 442 -3.27 -13.30 34.45
CA GLY A 442 -2.31 -14.42 34.35
C GLY A 442 -1.39 -14.38 33.12
N CYS A 443 -1.04 -13.20 32.67
CA CYS A 443 -0.29 -12.98 31.42
C CYS A 443 1.14 -12.50 31.69
N GLU A 444 2.07 -12.89 30.79
CA GLU A 444 3.37 -12.23 30.65
C GLU A 444 3.19 -11.03 29.73
N PHE A 445 3.17 -9.84 30.29
CA PHE A 445 2.98 -8.60 29.55
C PHE A 445 4.30 -8.08 28.96
N GLN A 446 4.19 -7.44 27.79
CA GLN A 446 5.32 -6.81 27.13
C GLN A 446 5.86 -5.59 27.90
N TYR A 447 4.97 -4.88 28.59
CA TYR A 447 5.31 -3.69 29.36
C TYR A 447 5.07 -3.91 30.85
N GLU A 448 6.00 -3.39 31.67
CA GLU A 448 5.88 -3.51 33.12
C GLU A 448 4.89 -2.50 33.71
N GLY A 449 4.23 -2.89 34.83
CA GLY A 449 3.43 -1.98 35.64
C GLY A 449 1.91 -2.04 35.43
N TRP A 450 1.42 -2.96 34.61
CA TRP A 450 -0.02 -3.16 34.43
C TRP A 450 -0.71 -3.70 35.71
N ILE A 451 -0.05 -4.61 36.40
CA ILE A 451 -0.52 -5.13 37.69
C ILE A 451 0.04 -4.22 38.77
N LYS A 452 -0.87 -3.61 39.57
CA LYS A 452 -0.55 -2.68 40.67
C LYS A 452 -0.81 -3.31 42.01
#